data_900fa17ab4c5b06e0aecf94e78543e71
#
_entry.id   900fa17ab4c5b06e0aecf94e78543e71
#
_cell.length_a   1.000
_cell.length_b   1.000
_cell.length_c   1.000
_cell.angle_alpha   90.00
_cell.angle_beta   90.00
_cell.angle_gamma   90.00
#
_symmetry.space_group_name_H-M   'P 1'
#
loop_
_entity.id
_entity.type
_entity.pdbx_description
1 polymer ?
#
loop_
_entity_poly.entity_id
_entity_poly.type
_entity_poly.pdbx_seq_one_letter_code
_entity_poly.pdbx_strand_id
1 'polypeptide(L)'
;MGSCLFEQKRVLWFLWGVHIVSALFVGLLLPSKSRISCTLPQGNHLTLSQALEKSIRTIAAVCGWVIIFRVLLAFSQKWYLWLISNEARVFVTGLVELSNGCYNLIVIPSAGARFVMCAAFLGFGGVCVTMQTMSVTNGLGLGMYFPGKVIQCSFSLLIAGLLQTVLFHSSERWNEWLLYAGIAVFISFFTTIVIHKKKRVAILC
;
A
#
# COMPACT_ATOMS: atom_id res chain seq x y z
N MET A 1 -8.92 -5.55 15.51
CA MET A 1 -8.28 -6.31 14.41
C MET A 1 -6.87 -6.80 14.73
N GLY A 2 -5.94 -5.92 15.09
CA GLY A 2 -4.54 -6.33 15.31
C GLY A 2 -4.33 -7.36 16.42
N SER A 3 -5.10 -7.33 17.49
CA SER A 3 -5.02 -8.30 18.60
C SER A 3 -5.45 -9.73 18.23
N CYS A 4 -6.25 -9.89 17.18
CA CYS A 4 -6.63 -11.20 16.67
C CYS A 4 -5.60 -11.78 15.67
N LEU A 5 -4.82 -10.92 15.02
CA LEU A 5 -3.80 -11.31 14.05
C LEU A 5 -2.48 -11.71 14.71
N PHE A 6 -2.14 -11.02 15.82
CA PHE A 6 -0.89 -11.21 16.53
C PHE A 6 -1.18 -11.27 18.03
N GLU A 7 -0.77 -12.33 18.67
CA GLU A 7 -0.93 -12.52 20.14
C GLU A 7 -0.19 -11.44 20.94
N GLN A 8 0.87 -10.88 20.38
CA GLN A 8 1.70 -9.88 21.04
C GLN A 8 1.41 -8.47 20.53
N LYS A 9 0.97 -7.57 21.38
CA LYS A 9 0.76 -6.14 21.06
C LYS A 9 2.03 -5.44 20.51
N ARG A 10 3.22 -5.91 20.90
CA ARG A 10 4.52 -5.36 20.43
C ARG A 10 4.65 -5.46 18.91
N VAL A 11 4.16 -6.53 18.28
CA VAL A 11 4.23 -6.74 16.84
C VAL A 11 3.51 -5.62 16.07
N LEU A 12 2.44 -5.07 16.60
CA LEU A 12 1.71 -3.96 15.98
C LEU A 12 2.54 -2.67 15.93
N TRP A 13 3.32 -2.40 16.98
CA TRP A 13 4.22 -1.24 16.99
C TRP A 13 5.33 -1.38 15.96
N PHE A 14 5.89 -2.57 15.80
CA PHE A 14 6.87 -2.84 14.74
C PHE A 14 6.26 -2.68 13.36
N LEU A 15 5.05 -3.18 13.14
CA LEU A 15 4.34 -3.03 11.87
C LEU A 15 4.10 -1.55 11.51
N TRP A 16 3.67 -0.77 12.50
CA TRP A 16 3.49 0.68 12.37
C TRP A 16 4.82 1.38 12.07
N GLY A 17 5.89 1.02 12.76
CA GLY A 17 7.24 1.51 12.50
C GLY A 17 7.72 1.21 11.08
N VAL A 18 7.54 -0.03 10.59
CA VAL A 18 7.87 -0.42 9.22
C VAL A 18 7.13 0.46 8.21
N HIS A 19 5.84 0.72 8.43
CA HIS A 19 5.03 1.55 7.54
C HIS A 19 5.54 2.99 7.48
N ILE A 20 5.85 3.60 8.63
CA ILE A 20 6.37 4.99 8.69
C ILE A 20 7.75 5.08 8.05
N VAL A 21 8.67 4.19 8.43
CA VAL A 21 10.04 4.20 7.91
C VAL A 21 10.02 4.03 6.39
N SER A 22 9.26 3.08 5.86
CA SER A 22 9.14 2.87 4.41
C SER A 22 8.57 4.10 3.69
N ALA A 23 7.57 4.77 4.26
CA ALA A 23 7.00 5.99 3.71
C ALA A 23 8.00 7.16 3.67
N LEU A 24 8.79 7.34 4.74
CA LEU A 24 9.84 8.35 4.81
C LEU A 24 10.93 8.09 3.76
N PHE A 25 11.38 6.85 3.60
CA PHE A 25 12.35 6.49 2.56
C PHE A 25 11.85 6.83 1.16
N VAL A 26 10.60 6.52 0.86
CA VAL A 26 9.99 6.86 -0.44
C VAL A 26 9.92 8.37 -0.63
N GLY A 27 9.54 9.12 0.40
CA GLY A 27 9.50 10.58 0.35
C GLY A 27 10.87 11.20 0.07
N LEU A 28 11.95 10.61 0.61
CA LEU A 28 13.32 11.06 0.36
C LEU A 28 13.83 10.68 -1.04
N LEU A 29 13.43 9.50 -1.56
CA LEU A 29 13.88 8.98 -2.85
C LEU A 29 13.18 9.64 -4.05
N LEU A 30 11.93 10.05 -3.88
CA LEU A 30 11.13 10.66 -4.94
C LEU A 30 11.15 12.20 -4.82
N PRO A 31 12.15 12.87 -5.38
CA PRO A 31 12.20 14.32 -5.34
C PRO A 31 11.02 14.89 -6.13
N SER A 32 10.17 15.64 -5.47
CA SER A 32 9.10 16.39 -6.13
C SER A 32 9.73 17.52 -6.98
N LYS A 33 9.74 17.35 -8.29
CA LYS A 33 10.06 18.42 -9.24
C LYS A 33 8.84 19.27 -9.62
N SER A 34 7.69 19.01 -9.05
CA SER A 34 6.56 19.89 -9.24
C SER A 34 6.83 21.18 -8.49
N ARG A 35 7.21 22.24 -9.21
CA ARG A 35 6.89 23.59 -8.76
C ARG A 35 5.37 23.60 -8.66
N ILE A 36 4.86 23.34 -7.46
CA ILE A 36 3.47 23.63 -7.16
C ILE A 36 3.41 25.14 -7.30
N SER A 37 2.94 25.62 -8.46
CA SER A 37 2.47 26.97 -8.56
C SER A 37 1.25 27.03 -7.63
N CYS A 38 1.52 27.28 -6.35
CA CYS A 38 0.48 27.65 -5.40
C CYS A 38 -0.03 29.02 -5.83
N THR A 39 -0.89 29.06 -6.82
CA THR A 39 -1.94 30.06 -6.82
C THR A 39 -2.77 29.69 -5.60
N LEU A 40 -2.47 30.35 -4.48
CA LEU A 40 -3.35 30.32 -3.30
C LEU A 40 -4.75 30.63 -3.83
N PRO A 41 -5.72 29.70 -3.73
CA PRO A 41 -7.08 30.06 -4.08
C PRO A 41 -7.42 31.28 -3.23
N GLN A 42 -7.74 32.38 -3.87
CA GLN A 42 -8.24 33.58 -3.19
C GLN A 42 -9.33 33.09 -2.25
N GLY A 43 -9.10 33.28 -0.94
CA GLY A 43 -9.83 32.61 0.12
C GLY A 43 -11.33 32.93 0.07
N ASN A 44 -12.08 32.12 -0.59
CA ASN A 44 -13.47 31.94 -0.21
C ASN A 44 -13.44 31.26 1.17
N HIS A 45 -13.70 32.04 2.22
CA HIS A 45 -13.87 31.52 3.56
C HIS A 45 -14.99 30.48 3.52
N LEU A 46 -14.62 29.19 3.51
CA LEU A 46 -15.58 28.09 3.60
C LEU A 46 -16.32 28.24 4.92
N THR A 47 -17.62 28.38 4.86
CA THR A 47 -18.45 28.31 6.07
C THR A 47 -18.35 26.90 6.67
N LEU A 48 -18.56 26.77 7.98
CA LEU A 48 -18.55 25.49 8.67
C LEU A 48 -19.50 24.48 8.01
N SER A 49 -20.66 24.95 7.56
CA SER A 49 -21.64 24.11 6.85
C SER A 49 -21.08 23.56 5.54
N GLN A 50 -20.42 24.39 4.73
CA GLN A 50 -19.80 23.96 3.47
C GLN A 50 -18.64 22.99 3.70
N ALA A 51 -17.84 23.20 4.75
CA ALA A 51 -16.77 22.29 5.13
C ALA A 51 -17.32 20.92 5.56
N LEU A 52 -18.40 20.91 6.33
CA LEU A 52 -19.09 19.70 6.77
C LEU A 52 -19.68 18.93 5.58
N GLU A 53 -20.40 19.62 4.68
CA GLU A 53 -20.96 19.01 3.47
C GLU A 53 -19.87 18.35 2.60
N LYS A 54 -18.76 19.06 2.37
CA LYS A 54 -17.62 18.53 1.61
C LYS A 54 -17.03 17.30 2.29
N SER A 55 -16.90 17.30 3.61
CA SER A 55 -16.40 16.17 4.37
C SER A 55 -17.31 14.95 4.26
N ILE A 56 -18.62 15.13 4.37
CA ILE A 56 -19.64 14.07 4.22
C ILE A 56 -19.57 13.44 2.82
N ARG A 57 -19.49 14.26 1.77
CA ARG A 57 -19.35 13.79 0.39
C ARG A 57 -18.06 12.97 0.19
N THR A 58 -16.96 13.43 0.78
CA THR A 58 -15.68 12.71 0.72
C THR A 58 -15.77 11.36 1.42
N ILE A 59 -16.32 11.30 2.63
CA ILE A 59 -16.49 10.05 3.38
C ILE A 59 -17.42 9.09 2.63
N ALA A 60 -18.53 9.59 2.07
CA ALA A 60 -19.45 8.79 1.29
C ALA A 60 -18.79 8.17 0.05
N ALA A 61 -17.93 8.94 -0.65
CA ALA A 61 -17.18 8.43 -1.79
C ALA A 61 -16.18 7.32 -1.37
N VAL A 62 -15.47 7.50 -0.26
CA VAL A 62 -14.55 6.48 0.29
C VAL A 62 -15.31 5.21 0.65
N CYS A 63 -16.43 5.32 1.37
CA CYS A 63 -17.29 4.17 1.71
C CYS A 63 -17.82 3.48 0.46
N GLY A 64 -18.24 4.24 -0.56
CA GLY A 64 -18.72 3.70 -1.83
C GLY A 64 -17.65 2.83 -2.52
N TRP A 65 -16.41 3.29 -2.59
CA TRP A 65 -15.30 2.50 -3.13
C TRP A 65 -15.08 1.19 -2.35
N VAL A 66 -15.08 1.24 -1.01
CA VAL A 66 -14.94 0.03 -0.19
C VAL A 66 -16.05 -0.98 -0.51
N ILE A 67 -17.31 -0.53 -0.60
CA ILE A 67 -18.45 -1.39 -0.92
C ILE A 67 -18.28 -2.03 -2.30
N ILE A 68 -17.94 -1.24 -3.33
CA ILE A 68 -17.73 -1.73 -4.70
C ILE A 68 -16.65 -2.82 -4.70
N PHE A 69 -15.50 -2.57 -4.09
CA PHE A 69 -14.42 -3.56 -4.06
C PHE A 69 -14.77 -4.80 -3.24
N ARG A 70 -15.56 -4.66 -2.18
CA ARG A 70 -16.08 -5.82 -1.42
C ARG A 70 -17.00 -6.69 -2.28
N VAL A 71 -17.88 -6.08 -3.04
CA VAL A 71 -18.77 -6.79 -3.98
C VAL A 71 -17.95 -7.48 -5.07
N LEU A 72 -17.00 -6.79 -5.69
CA LEU A 72 -16.11 -7.37 -6.71
C LEU A 72 -15.33 -8.57 -6.16
N LEU A 73 -14.79 -8.48 -4.95
CA LEU A 73 -14.10 -9.59 -4.31
C LEU A 73 -15.03 -10.77 -4.02
N ALA A 74 -16.27 -10.52 -3.58
CA ALA A 74 -17.26 -11.57 -3.35
C ALA A 74 -17.59 -12.33 -4.64
N PHE A 75 -17.76 -11.65 -5.76
CA PHE A 75 -17.90 -12.28 -7.07
C PHE A 75 -16.65 -13.07 -7.46
N SER A 76 -15.48 -12.47 -7.33
CA SER A 76 -14.20 -13.09 -7.67
C SER A 76 -13.97 -14.39 -6.90
N GLN A 77 -14.37 -14.45 -5.64
CA GLN A 77 -14.28 -15.64 -4.80
C GLN A 77 -15.10 -16.82 -5.37
N LYS A 78 -16.27 -16.54 -5.95
CA LYS A 78 -17.12 -17.58 -6.57
C LYS A 78 -16.62 -18.02 -7.95
N TRP A 79 -15.99 -17.14 -8.72
CA TRP A 79 -15.68 -17.40 -10.13
C TRP A 79 -14.30 -17.99 -10.36
N TYR A 80 -13.25 -17.48 -9.72
CA TYR A 80 -11.87 -17.92 -9.99
C TYR A 80 -10.94 -17.99 -8.77
N LEU A 81 -11.20 -17.24 -7.69
CA LEU A 81 -10.31 -17.26 -6.53
C LEU A 81 -10.33 -18.58 -5.75
N TRP A 82 -11.31 -19.46 -5.98
CA TRP A 82 -11.34 -20.80 -5.41
C TRP A 82 -10.33 -21.75 -6.08
N LEU A 83 -9.84 -21.42 -7.30
CA LEU A 83 -8.88 -22.23 -8.05
C LEU A 83 -7.43 -22.07 -7.55
N ILE A 84 -7.14 -21.03 -6.79
CA ILE A 84 -5.79 -20.71 -6.29
C ILE A 84 -5.63 -21.08 -4.82
N SER A 85 -4.37 -21.24 -4.37
CA SER A 85 -4.07 -21.56 -2.98
C SER A 85 -4.60 -20.50 -2.01
N ASN A 86 -4.79 -20.89 -0.75
CA ASN A 86 -5.27 -19.97 0.29
C ASN A 86 -4.36 -18.74 0.44
N GLU A 87 -3.04 -18.94 0.40
CA GLU A 87 -2.04 -17.87 0.51
C GLU A 87 -2.13 -16.90 -0.67
N ALA A 88 -2.20 -17.42 -1.89
CA ALA A 88 -2.34 -16.60 -3.09
C ALA A 88 -3.66 -15.82 -3.09
N ARG A 89 -4.75 -16.44 -2.62
CA ARG A 89 -6.05 -15.79 -2.47
C ARG A 89 -6.00 -14.62 -1.48
N VAL A 90 -5.38 -14.83 -0.31
CA VAL A 90 -5.19 -13.77 0.68
C VAL A 90 -4.35 -12.64 0.12
N PHE A 91 -3.27 -12.97 -0.61
CA PHE A 91 -2.40 -11.97 -1.22
C PHE A 91 -3.13 -11.12 -2.27
N VAL A 92 -3.84 -11.75 -3.21
CA VAL A 92 -4.63 -11.04 -4.24
C VAL A 92 -5.71 -10.18 -3.59
N THR A 93 -6.41 -10.70 -2.59
CA THR A 93 -7.44 -9.96 -1.86
C THR A 93 -6.88 -8.72 -1.18
N GLY A 94 -5.70 -8.82 -0.58
CA GLY A 94 -5.03 -7.69 0.08
C GLY A 94 -4.49 -6.64 -0.89
N LEU A 95 -4.07 -7.03 -2.09
CA LEU A 95 -3.69 -6.09 -3.13
C LEU A 95 -4.89 -5.32 -3.69
N VAL A 96 -6.05 -5.95 -3.74
CA VAL A 96 -7.30 -5.31 -4.22
C VAL A 96 -7.88 -4.42 -3.12
N GLU A 97 -8.07 -4.94 -1.91
CA GLU A 97 -8.67 -4.23 -0.80
C GLU A 97 -7.93 -4.55 0.51
N LEU A 98 -7.28 -3.54 1.07
CA LEU A 98 -6.39 -3.62 2.23
C LEU A 98 -7.04 -4.27 3.45
N SER A 99 -8.25 -3.83 3.82
CA SER A 99 -8.89 -4.27 5.07
C SER A 99 -9.29 -5.74 5.00
N ASN A 100 -9.76 -6.18 3.83
CA ASN A 100 -10.14 -7.57 3.58
C ASN A 100 -8.90 -8.48 3.53
N GLY A 101 -7.82 -8.00 2.90
CA GLY A 101 -6.54 -8.70 2.93
C GLY A 101 -6.02 -8.91 4.34
N CYS A 102 -5.97 -7.84 5.14
CA CYS A 102 -5.55 -7.92 6.54
C CYS A 102 -6.44 -8.83 7.38
N TYR A 103 -7.76 -8.84 7.14
CA TYR A 103 -8.68 -9.74 7.83
C TYR A 103 -8.40 -11.21 7.50
N ASN A 104 -8.17 -11.50 6.23
CA ASN A 104 -7.95 -12.87 5.76
C ASN A 104 -6.56 -13.43 6.13
N LEU A 105 -5.61 -12.61 6.59
CA LEU A 105 -4.30 -13.09 7.05
C LEU A 105 -4.37 -14.12 8.18
N ILE A 106 -5.48 -14.17 8.93
CA ILE A 106 -5.68 -15.14 10.00
C ILE A 106 -5.61 -16.60 9.51
N VAL A 107 -5.89 -16.83 8.23
CA VAL A 107 -5.84 -18.15 7.58
C VAL A 107 -4.39 -18.62 7.38
N ILE A 108 -3.43 -17.71 7.37
CA ILE A 108 -2.01 -18.03 7.18
C ILE A 108 -1.44 -18.56 8.50
N PRO A 109 -0.91 -19.80 8.55
CA PRO A 109 -0.44 -20.40 9.80
C PRO A 109 0.73 -19.66 10.43
N SER A 110 1.71 -19.26 9.62
CA SER A 110 2.94 -18.62 10.06
C SER A 110 2.72 -17.18 10.50
N ALA A 111 3.07 -16.84 11.76
CA ALA A 111 3.00 -15.49 12.27
C ALA A 111 3.98 -14.54 11.56
N GLY A 112 5.16 -15.02 11.16
CA GLY A 112 6.13 -14.27 10.38
C GLY A 112 5.58 -13.93 8.99
N ALA A 113 4.99 -14.90 8.27
CA ALA A 113 4.37 -14.67 6.97
C ALA A 113 3.20 -13.68 7.09
N ARG A 114 2.35 -13.79 8.11
CA ARG A 114 1.29 -12.80 8.40
C ARG A 114 1.86 -11.39 8.55
N PHE A 115 2.97 -11.26 9.29
CA PHE A 115 3.61 -9.96 9.52
C PHE A 115 4.14 -9.35 8.23
N VAL A 116 4.86 -10.10 7.40
CA VAL A 116 5.42 -9.63 6.13
C VAL A 116 4.32 -9.28 5.13
N MET A 117 3.30 -10.13 4.99
CA MET A 117 2.16 -9.84 4.10
C MET A 117 1.37 -8.62 4.55
N CYS A 118 1.16 -8.45 5.87
CA CYS A 118 0.50 -7.27 6.41
C CYS A 118 1.29 -6.00 6.12
N ALA A 119 2.62 -6.03 6.30
CA ALA A 119 3.50 -4.91 5.96
C ALA A 119 3.44 -4.55 4.47
N ALA A 120 3.40 -5.56 3.59
CA ALA A 120 3.24 -5.36 2.15
C ALA A 120 1.91 -4.69 1.81
N PHE A 121 0.81 -5.15 2.40
CA PHE A 121 -0.52 -4.59 2.19
C PHE A 121 -0.59 -3.13 2.66
N LEU A 122 -0.05 -2.83 3.84
CA LEU A 122 0.02 -1.46 4.35
C LEU A 122 0.91 -0.57 3.47
N GLY A 123 2.03 -1.07 2.99
CA GLY A 123 2.93 -0.34 2.09
C GLY A 123 2.28 -0.02 0.75
N PHE A 124 1.60 -0.98 0.14
CA PHE A 124 0.89 -0.80 -1.14
C PHE A 124 -0.41 0.00 -0.98
N GLY A 125 -1.19 -0.29 0.07
CA GLY A 125 -2.47 0.34 0.36
C GLY A 125 -3.66 -0.26 -0.39
N GLY A 126 -3.43 -1.12 -1.39
CA GLY A 126 -4.47 -1.72 -2.22
C GLY A 126 -4.98 -0.81 -3.35
N VAL A 127 -5.57 -1.43 -4.37
CA VAL A 127 -6.18 -0.73 -5.51
C VAL A 127 -7.35 0.14 -5.05
N CYS A 128 -8.13 -0.33 -4.08
CA CYS A 128 -9.25 0.39 -3.51
C CYS A 128 -8.82 1.76 -2.95
N VAL A 129 -7.75 1.81 -2.15
CA VAL A 129 -7.21 3.07 -1.59
C VAL A 129 -6.68 3.97 -2.69
N THR A 130 -6.08 3.42 -3.74
CA THR A 130 -5.63 4.20 -4.90
C THR A 130 -6.82 4.89 -5.57
N MET A 131 -7.93 4.18 -5.82
CA MET A 131 -9.14 4.76 -6.40
C MET A 131 -9.80 5.81 -5.49
N GLN A 132 -9.82 5.57 -4.18
CA GLN A 132 -10.26 6.55 -3.19
C GLN A 132 -9.44 7.84 -3.27
N THR A 133 -8.10 7.70 -3.30
CA THR A 133 -7.19 8.85 -3.40
C THR A 133 -7.43 9.62 -4.69
N MET A 134 -7.55 8.93 -5.82
CA MET A 134 -7.84 9.55 -7.13
C MET A 134 -9.16 10.31 -7.13
N SER A 135 -10.20 9.77 -6.48
CA SER A 135 -11.52 10.42 -6.44
C SER A 135 -11.56 11.68 -5.58
N VAL A 136 -10.69 11.79 -4.58
CA VAL A 136 -10.65 12.93 -3.65
C VAL A 136 -9.66 14.01 -4.10
N THR A 137 -8.60 13.63 -4.82
CA THR A 137 -7.52 14.54 -5.24
C THR A 137 -7.74 15.11 -6.65
N ASN A 138 -8.95 15.46 -7.00
CA ASN A 138 -9.31 16.03 -8.30
C ASN A 138 -8.36 17.18 -8.70
N GLY A 139 -7.70 17.02 -9.86
CA GLY A 139 -6.80 18.04 -10.42
C GLY A 139 -5.35 17.95 -9.99
N LEU A 140 -4.98 17.06 -9.06
CA LEU A 140 -3.58 16.80 -8.71
C LEU A 140 -2.99 15.73 -9.64
N GLY A 141 -1.80 15.99 -10.16
CA GLY A 141 -1.07 15.02 -10.99
C GLY A 141 -0.58 13.83 -10.17
N LEU A 142 -1.34 12.73 -10.16
CA LEU A 142 -1.04 11.49 -9.43
C LEU A 142 -0.03 10.57 -10.15
N GLY A 143 0.66 11.07 -11.18
CA GLY A 143 1.57 10.25 -12.00
C GLY A 143 2.67 9.52 -11.22
N MET A 144 3.11 10.05 -10.07
CA MET A 144 4.11 9.41 -9.20
C MET A 144 3.51 8.72 -7.98
N TYR A 145 2.18 8.76 -7.80
CA TYR A 145 1.53 8.14 -6.65
C TYR A 145 1.62 6.61 -6.69
N PHE A 146 1.16 6.00 -7.78
CA PHE A 146 1.20 4.54 -7.93
C PHE A 146 2.64 3.99 -7.90
N PRO A 147 3.60 4.53 -8.68
CA PRO A 147 5.01 4.20 -8.53
C PRO A 147 5.52 4.30 -7.09
N GLY A 148 5.20 5.38 -6.40
CA GLY A 148 5.59 5.58 -5.00
C GLY A 148 5.05 4.49 -4.08
N LYS A 149 3.82 4.02 -4.32
CA LYS A 149 3.20 2.92 -3.57
C LYS A 149 3.89 1.58 -3.81
N VAL A 150 4.29 1.29 -5.04
CA VAL A 150 5.07 0.08 -5.37
C VAL A 150 6.42 0.09 -4.66
N ILE A 151 7.14 1.21 -4.69
CA ILE A 151 8.41 1.37 -3.99
C ILE A 151 8.20 1.23 -2.48
N GLN A 152 7.16 1.85 -1.90
CA GLN A 152 6.84 1.74 -0.49
C GLN A 152 6.57 0.29 -0.08
N CYS A 153 5.81 -0.45 -0.87
CA CYS A 153 5.56 -1.87 -0.66
C CYS A 153 6.87 -2.68 -0.63
N SER A 154 7.76 -2.43 -1.59
CA SER A 154 9.06 -3.13 -1.66
C SER A 154 9.93 -2.84 -0.43
N PHE A 155 10.01 -1.60 0.02
CA PHE A 155 10.71 -1.26 1.26
C PHE A 155 10.06 -1.89 2.50
N SER A 156 8.73 -1.89 2.57
CA SER A 156 7.99 -2.54 3.66
C SER A 156 8.29 -4.04 3.71
N LEU A 157 8.32 -4.71 2.54
CA LEU A 157 8.69 -6.12 2.44
C LEU A 157 10.12 -6.38 2.92
N LEU A 158 11.09 -5.56 2.50
CA LEU A 158 12.48 -5.70 2.91
C LEU A 158 12.65 -5.55 4.42
N ILE A 159 12.11 -4.46 5.00
CA ILE A 159 12.24 -4.18 6.43
C ILE A 159 11.50 -5.23 7.25
N ALA A 160 10.28 -5.60 6.85
CA ALA A 160 9.48 -6.61 7.55
C ALA A 160 10.12 -8.01 7.45
N GLY A 161 10.70 -8.35 6.29
CA GLY A 161 11.43 -9.61 6.09
C GLY A 161 12.65 -9.74 7.01
N LEU A 162 13.40 -8.65 7.22
CA LEU A 162 14.51 -8.64 8.18
C LEU A 162 14.02 -8.68 9.63
N LEU A 163 12.97 -7.93 9.97
CA LEU A 163 12.45 -7.89 11.34
C LEU A 163 11.79 -9.19 11.76
N GLN A 164 11.13 -9.91 10.86
CA GLN A 164 10.47 -11.16 11.19
C GLN A 164 11.45 -12.23 11.70
N THR A 165 12.68 -12.31 11.15
CA THR A 165 13.70 -13.27 11.59
C THR A 165 14.08 -13.03 13.06
N VAL A 166 14.09 -11.76 13.49
CA VAL A 166 14.38 -11.36 14.86
C VAL A 166 13.16 -11.55 15.77
N LEU A 167 11.96 -11.21 15.29
CA LEU A 167 10.74 -11.22 16.13
C LEU A 167 10.16 -12.61 16.35
N PHE A 168 10.24 -13.49 15.35
CA PHE A 168 9.55 -14.79 15.38
C PHE A 168 10.48 -15.99 15.38
N HIS A 169 11.80 -15.81 15.28
CA HIS A 169 12.79 -16.90 15.21
C HIS A 169 12.40 -17.99 14.18
N SER A 170 11.61 -17.63 13.16
CA SER A 170 11.10 -18.57 12.18
C SER A 170 12.09 -18.73 11.03
N SER A 171 12.63 -19.91 10.89
CA SER A 171 13.46 -20.32 9.74
C SER A 171 12.60 -20.82 8.56
N GLU A 172 11.41 -20.26 8.38
CA GLU A 172 10.51 -20.74 7.34
C GLU A 172 10.89 -20.20 5.97
N ARG A 173 11.12 -21.11 5.03
CA ARG A 173 11.57 -20.86 3.66
C ARG A 173 10.64 -19.93 2.83
N TRP A 174 9.38 -19.82 3.19
CA TRP A 174 8.41 -18.92 2.56
C TRP A 174 8.78 -17.44 2.69
N ASN A 175 9.45 -17.08 3.75
CA ASN A 175 9.86 -15.72 4.03
C ASN A 175 11.00 -15.26 3.11
N GLU A 176 11.85 -16.20 2.69
CA GLU A 176 12.93 -15.91 1.75
C GLU A 176 12.38 -15.56 0.37
N TRP A 177 11.37 -16.28 -0.13
CA TRP A 177 10.76 -16.01 -1.42
C TRP A 177 10.07 -14.64 -1.47
N LEU A 178 9.35 -14.24 -0.42
CA LEU A 178 8.75 -12.92 -0.31
C LEU A 178 9.81 -11.81 -0.23
N LEU A 179 10.92 -12.06 0.48
CA LEU A 179 12.05 -11.16 0.53
C LEU A 179 12.70 -11.00 -0.86
N TYR A 180 12.99 -12.11 -1.54
CA TYR A 180 13.57 -12.09 -2.89
C TYR A 180 12.62 -11.44 -3.90
N ALA A 181 11.34 -11.70 -3.83
CA ALA A 181 10.34 -11.03 -4.65
C ALA A 181 10.31 -9.53 -4.40
N GLY A 182 10.36 -9.09 -3.14
CA GLY A 182 10.47 -7.68 -2.77
C GLY A 182 11.73 -7.00 -3.32
N ILE A 183 12.87 -7.68 -3.21
CA ILE A 183 14.15 -7.21 -3.76
C ILE A 183 14.07 -7.13 -5.29
N ALA A 184 13.55 -8.14 -5.96
CA ALA A 184 13.44 -8.18 -7.42
C ALA A 184 12.53 -7.06 -7.95
N VAL A 185 11.37 -6.85 -7.32
CA VAL A 185 10.45 -5.76 -7.66
C VAL A 185 11.11 -4.41 -7.42
N PHE A 186 11.83 -4.24 -6.30
CA PHE A 186 12.55 -3.02 -5.98
C PHE A 186 13.62 -2.71 -7.01
N ILE A 187 14.48 -3.68 -7.36
CA ILE A 187 15.55 -3.51 -8.35
C ILE A 187 14.95 -3.19 -9.73
N SER A 188 13.94 -3.94 -10.17
CA SER A 188 13.28 -3.73 -11.46
C SER A 188 12.67 -2.34 -11.55
N PHE A 189 12.01 -1.88 -10.50
CA PHE A 189 11.37 -0.58 -10.46
C PHE A 189 12.38 0.56 -10.36
N PHE A 190 13.41 0.41 -9.54
CA PHE A 190 14.49 1.39 -9.40
C PHE A 190 15.27 1.57 -10.71
N THR A 191 15.60 0.48 -11.40
CA THR A 191 16.24 0.53 -12.72
C THR A 191 15.36 1.24 -13.76
N THR A 192 14.05 0.99 -13.75
CA THR A 192 13.11 1.67 -14.65
C THR A 192 13.07 3.18 -14.40
N ILE A 193 13.05 3.62 -13.13
CA ILE A 193 13.09 5.04 -12.78
C ILE A 193 14.41 5.69 -13.22
N VAL A 194 15.54 5.03 -12.96
CA VAL A 194 16.86 5.55 -13.34
C VAL A 194 16.99 5.69 -14.84
N ILE A 195 16.54 4.68 -15.63
CA ILE A 195 16.54 4.70 -17.09
C ILE A 195 15.64 5.83 -17.60
N HIS A 196 14.45 5.99 -17.05
CA HIS A 196 13.52 7.07 -17.44
C HIS A 196 14.10 8.47 -17.15
N LYS A 197 14.82 8.61 -16.03
CA LYS A 197 15.50 9.86 -15.66
C LYS A 197 16.65 10.17 -16.64
N LYS A 198 17.42 9.16 -17.03
CA LYS A 198 18.53 9.30 -17.99
C LYS A 198 18.04 9.68 -19.39
N LYS A 199 16.93 9.07 -19.87
CA LYS A 199 16.31 9.44 -21.14
C LYS A 199 15.78 10.89 -21.16
N ARG A 200 15.21 11.39 -20.05
CA ARG A 200 14.75 12.80 -20.00
C ARG A 200 15.91 13.80 -20.03
N VAL A 201 17.03 13.48 -19.43
CA VAL A 201 18.24 14.34 -19.47
C VAL A 201 18.83 14.36 -20.87
N ALA A 202 18.85 13.23 -21.59
CA ALA A 202 19.35 13.12 -22.96
C ALA A 202 18.47 13.81 -24.03
N ILE A 203 17.20 14.12 -23.72
CA ILE A 203 16.29 14.86 -24.63
C ILE A 203 16.38 16.37 -24.37
N LEU A 204 16.97 16.81 -23.26
CA LEU A 204 17.10 18.22 -22.86
C LEU A 204 18.51 18.80 -23.15
N CYS A 205 19.45 17.98 -23.62
CA CYS A 205 20.73 18.35 -24.23
C CYS A 205 20.64 18.21 -25.76
#